data_f90f4460c24bbf44ffb5e55dfebbf30f
#
_entry.id   f90f4460c24bbf44ffb5e55dfebbf30f
#
_cell.length_a   1.000
_cell.length_b   1.000
_cell.length_c   1.000
_cell.angle_alpha   90.00
_cell.angle_beta   90.00
_cell.angle_gamma   90.00
#
_symmetry.space_group_name_H-M   'P 1'
#
loop_
_entity.id
_entity.type
_entity.pdbx_description
1 polymer ?
#
loop_
_entity_poly.entity_id
_entity_poly.type
_entity_poly.pdbx_seq_one_letter_code
_entity_poly.pdbx_strand_id
1 'polypeptide(L)'
;IEIISLVFVLFFFFLIGFVDDSIGLSATKKIILYFIITFIFVKLNSRFEIHSLNFYLFETKDIKNISIYFTCFCIISLIIAVDLMDGINLTTSIFLLSKLLIVYFTFEEMIFQKQLILFLIVPLILFLFFNAKGKVYLGTGGTCVLAFFISLIIIDKANNYPNLLSATHILALLL
;
A
#
# COMPACT_ATOMS: atom_id res chain seq x y z
N ILE A 1 12.18 16.20 -4.06
CA ILE A 1 10.84 16.50 -3.49
C ILE A 1 10.12 15.19 -3.18
N GLU A 2 10.05 14.22 -4.11
CA GLU A 2 9.32 12.95 -3.93
C GLU A 2 9.76 12.15 -2.69
N ILE A 3 11.05 11.97 -2.47
CA ILE A 3 11.56 11.21 -1.32
C ILE A 3 11.21 11.89 0.01
N ILE A 4 11.35 13.21 0.06
CA ILE A 4 11.04 13.97 1.27
C ILE A 4 9.55 13.89 1.58
N SER A 5 8.67 14.09 0.58
CA SER A 5 7.22 13.97 0.75
C SER A 5 6.82 12.56 1.19
N LEU A 6 7.46 11.51 0.63
CA LEU A 6 7.23 10.13 1.03
C LEU A 6 7.57 9.89 2.50
N VAL A 7 8.75 10.33 2.94
CA VAL A 7 9.18 10.17 4.34
C VAL A 7 8.22 10.87 5.30
N PHE A 8 7.79 12.12 4.96
CA PHE A 8 6.81 12.84 5.77
C PHE A 8 5.47 12.09 5.86
N VAL A 9 4.96 11.58 4.75
CA VAL A 9 3.68 10.86 4.75
C VAL A 9 3.76 9.55 5.53
N LEU A 10 4.83 8.77 5.36
CA LEU A 10 5.05 7.56 6.15
C LEU A 10 5.12 7.87 7.65
N PHE A 11 5.77 8.96 8.02
CA PHE A 11 5.83 9.42 9.42
C PHE A 11 4.44 9.80 9.95
N PHE A 12 3.61 10.49 9.16
CA PHE A 12 2.23 10.81 9.57
C PHE A 12 1.37 9.55 9.71
N PHE A 13 1.47 8.58 8.80
CA PHE A 13 0.77 7.31 8.96
C PHE A 13 1.20 6.57 10.22
N PHE A 14 2.50 6.54 10.50
CA PHE A 14 3.03 5.96 11.73
C PHE A 14 2.47 6.67 12.97
N LEU A 15 2.44 8.01 12.98
CA LEU A 15 1.88 8.78 14.10
C LEU A 15 0.39 8.51 14.31
N ILE A 16 -0.40 8.45 13.25
CA ILE A 16 -1.84 8.15 13.38
C ILE A 16 -2.03 6.76 13.97
N GLY A 17 -1.30 5.76 13.46
CA GLY A 17 -1.36 4.41 13.99
C GLY A 17 -0.90 4.32 15.45
N PHE A 18 0.17 5.01 15.82
CA PHE A 18 0.64 5.08 17.21
C PHE A 18 -0.40 5.71 18.14
N VAL A 19 -1.06 6.78 17.69
CA VAL A 19 -2.15 7.41 18.45
C VAL A 19 -3.35 6.47 18.56
N ASP A 20 -3.67 5.75 17.49
CA ASP A 20 -4.75 4.76 17.49
C ASP A 20 -4.48 3.62 18.47
N ASP A 21 -3.29 3.06 18.46
CA ASP A 21 -2.87 1.99 19.37
C ASP A 21 -2.86 2.46 20.85
N SER A 22 -2.66 3.77 21.09
CA SER A 22 -2.56 4.33 22.44
C SER A 22 -3.90 4.76 23.02
N ILE A 23 -4.78 5.39 22.22
CA ILE A 23 -5.99 6.07 22.69
C ILE A 23 -7.25 5.43 22.11
N GLY A 24 -7.15 4.74 20.98
CA GLY A 24 -8.28 4.20 20.21
C GLY A 24 -9.01 5.28 19.42
N LEU A 25 -8.73 5.42 18.14
CA LEU A 25 -9.44 6.33 17.26
C LEU A 25 -10.72 5.70 16.72
N SER A 26 -11.79 6.48 16.59
CA SER A 26 -12.97 5.99 15.88
C SER A 26 -12.66 5.73 14.40
N ALA A 27 -13.24 4.69 13.82
CA ALA A 27 -13.01 4.31 12.42
C ALA A 27 -13.22 5.48 11.45
N THR A 28 -14.24 6.31 11.69
CA THR A 28 -14.52 7.49 10.86
C THR A 28 -13.37 8.50 10.88
N LYS A 29 -12.81 8.78 12.07
CA LYS A 29 -11.67 9.69 12.21
C LYS A 29 -10.43 9.16 11.50
N LYS A 30 -10.14 7.86 11.62
CA LYS A 30 -9.03 7.20 10.91
C LYS A 30 -9.17 7.36 9.40
N ILE A 31 -10.33 7.01 8.85
CA ILE A 31 -10.59 7.11 7.40
C ILE A 31 -10.42 8.54 6.88
N ILE A 32 -10.94 9.53 7.61
CA ILE A 32 -10.81 10.94 7.22
C ILE A 32 -9.33 11.37 7.22
N LEU A 33 -8.57 11.00 8.25
CA LEU A 33 -7.15 11.34 8.34
C LEU A 33 -6.35 10.67 7.21
N TYR A 34 -6.59 9.37 6.96
CA TYR A 34 -5.96 8.64 5.86
C TYR A 34 -6.28 9.29 4.52
N PHE A 35 -7.53 9.69 4.31
CA PHE A 35 -7.94 10.36 3.07
C PHE A 35 -7.23 11.69 2.86
N ILE A 36 -7.17 12.55 3.88
CA ILE A 36 -6.52 13.86 3.78
C ILE A 36 -5.03 13.69 3.43
N ILE A 37 -4.33 12.81 4.14
CA ILE A 37 -2.89 12.61 3.94
C ILE A 37 -2.62 12.00 2.57
N THR A 38 -3.36 10.97 2.19
CA THR A 38 -3.21 10.31 0.89
C THR A 38 -3.53 11.28 -0.26
N PHE A 39 -4.60 12.06 -0.12
CA PHE A 39 -5.01 13.05 -1.13
C PHE A 39 -3.95 14.12 -1.36
N ILE A 40 -3.39 14.68 -0.29
CA ILE A 40 -2.31 15.66 -0.38
C ILE A 40 -1.07 15.04 -1.06
N PHE A 41 -0.71 13.81 -0.66
CA PHE A 41 0.45 13.12 -1.22
C PHE A 41 0.29 12.84 -2.73
N VAL A 42 -0.83 12.25 -3.14
CA VAL A 42 -1.09 11.93 -4.55
C VAL A 42 -1.15 13.20 -5.39
N LYS A 43 -1.77 14.27 -4.88
CA LYS A 43 -1.82 15.57 -5.57
C LYS A 43 -0.44 16.21 -5.78
N LEU A 44 0.48 16.01 -4.82
CA LEU A 44 1.86 16.50 -4.93
C LEU A 44 2.74 15.61 -5.81
N ASN A 45 2.38 14.35 -5.99
CA ASN A 45 3.17 13.34 -6.70
C ASN A 45 2.29 12.61 -7.71
N SER A 46 2.02 13.22 -8.85
CA SER A 46 1.17 12.67 -9.92
C SER A 46 1.63 11.32 -10.48
N ARG A 47 2.89 10.94 -10.24
CA ARG A 47 3.43 9.62 -10.57
C ARG A 47 2.64 8.47 -9.93
N PHE A 48 2.11 8.70 -8.72
CA PHE A 48 1.34 7.71 -7.96
C PHE A 48 -0.18 7.86 -8.15
N GLU A 49 -0.61 8.50 -9.21
CA GLU A 49 -2.01 8.63 -9.60
C GLU A 49 -2.36 7.60 -10.68
N ILE A 50 -3.43 6.85 -10.50
CA ILE A 50 -3.92 5.89 -11.49
C ILE A 50 -4.71 6.65 -12.55
N HIS A 51 -4.13 6.86 -13.73
CA HIS A 51 -4.76 7.65 -14.80
C HIS A 51 -5.67 6.84 -15.72
N SER A 52 -5.35 5.57 -15.93
CA SER A 52 -6.08 4.69 -16.85
C SER A 52 -6.23 3.30 -16.26
N LEU A 53 -7.34 2.65 -16.60
CA LEU A 53 -7.62 1.27 -16.24
C LEU A 53 -7.72 0.44 -17.51
N ASN A 54 -6.82 -0.55 -17.65
CA ASN A 54 -6.83 -1.48 -18.77
C ASN A 54 -7.65 -2.71 -18.40
N PHE A 55 -8.76 -2.94 -19.07
CA PHE A 55 -9.54 -4.15 -18.91
C PHE A 55 -9.18 -5.15 -20.00
N TYR A 56 -8.88 -6.41 -19.62
CA TYR A 56 -8.42 -7.45 -20.54
C TYR A 56 -9.37 -7.70 -21.73
N LEU A 57 -10.66 -7.42 -21.58
CA LEU A 57 -11.71 -7.61 -22.58
C LEU A 57 -12.29 -6.31 -23.15
N PHE A 58 -11.86 -5.16 -22.69
CA PHE A 58 -12.40 -3.86 -23.07
C PHE A 58 -11.27 -2.86 -23.33
N GLU A 59 -11.58 -1.82 -24.09
CA GLU A 59 -10.64 -0.71 -24.32
C GLU A 59 -10.23 -0.04 -23.00
N THR A 60 -9.02 0.51 -22.99
CA THR A 60 -8.49 1.30 -21.86
C THR A 60 -9.42 2.47 -21.57
N LYS A 61 -9.91 2.55 -20.34
CA LYS A 61 -10.71 3.69 -19.88
C LYS A 61 -9.84 4.68 -19.14
N ASP A 62 -9.78 5.91 -19.66
CA ASP A 62 -9.21 7.05 -18.96
C ASP A 62 -10.17 7.53 -17.87
N ILE A 63 -9.69 7.59 -16.63
CA ILE A 63 -10.47 8.02 -15.45
C ILE A 63 -10.05 9.40 -14.95
N LYS A 64 -9.50 10.24 -15.83
CA LYS A 64 -8.88 11.54 -15.51
C LYS A 64 -9.61 12.40 -14.48
N ASN A 65 -10.92 12.48 -14.53
CA ASN A 65 -11.70 13.35 -13.63
C ASN A 65 -11.88 12.76 -12.22
N ILE A 66 -11.73 11.44 -12.05
CA ILE A 66 -11.96 10.73 -10.79
C ILE A 66 -10.66 10.07 -10.30
N SER A 67 -9.59 10.18 -11.07
CA SER A 67 -8.31 9.50 -10.89
C SER A 67 -7.76 9.62 -9.47
N ILE A 68 -7.62 10.84 -8.94
CA ILE A 68 -7.11 11.09 -7.58
C ILE A 68 -8.00 10.40 -6.52
N TYR A 69 -9.32 10.55 -6.63
CA TYR A 69 -10.25 9.97 -5.65
C TYR A 69 -10.23 8.45 -5.70
N PHE A 70 -10.17 7.88 -6.91
CA PHE A 70 -10.05 6.44 -7.11
C PHE A 70 -8.74 5.89 -6.54
N THR A 71 -7.63 6.60 -6.78
CA THR A 71 -6.32 6.25 -6.22
C THR A 71 -6.35 6.28 -4.69
N CYS A 72 -6.90 7.34 -4.09
CA CYS A 72 -7.07 7.44 -2.65
C CYS A 72 -7.92 6.28 -2.11
N PHE A 73 -9.02 5.95 -2.77
CA PHE A 73 -9.87 4.83 -2.39
C PHE A 73 -9.11 3.51 -2.38
N CYS A 74 -8.36 3.20 -3.42
CA CYS A 74 -7.56 1.97 -3.51
C CYS A 74 -6.50 1.88 -2.40
N ILE A 75 -5.75 2.97 -2.17
CA ILE A 75 -4.73 3.01 -1.12
C ILE A 75 -5.34 2.82 0.27
N ILE A 76 -6.41 3.54 0.58
CA ILE A 76 -7.07 3.49 1.89
C ILE A 76 -7.71 2.12 2.12
N SER A 77 -8.30 1.52 1.09
CA SER A 77 -8.88 0.18 1.19
C SER A 77 -7.84 -0.85 1.57
N LEU A 78 -6.63 -0.81 0.97
CA LEU A 78 -5.53 -1.70 1.35
C LEU A 78 -5.08 -1.44 2.80
N ILE A 79 -4.94 -0.18 3.21
CA ILE A 79 -4.55 0.17 4.59
C ILE A 79 -5.56 -0.42 5.59
N ILE A 80 -6.86 -0.22 5.36
CA ILE A 80 -7.91 -0.72 6.24
C ILE A 80 -7.94 -2.25 6.26
N ALA A 81 -7.80 -2.89 5.10
CA ALA A 81 -7.79 -4.35 5.00
C ALA A 81 -6.63 -4.96 5.81
N VAL A 82 -5.43 -4.37 5.70
CA VAL A 82 -4.25 -4.82 6.44
C VAL A 82 -4.40 -4.58 7.95
N ASP A 83 -4.95 -3.42 8.34
CA ASP A 83 -5.20 -3.08 9.75
C ASP A 83 -6.20 -4.06 10.40
N LEU A 84 -7.27 -4.42 9.69
CA LEU A 84 -8.25 -5.40 10.16
C LEU A 84 -7.69 -6.83 10.29
N MET A 85 -6.65 -7.17 9.52
CA MET A 85 -5.99 -8.47 9.58
C MET A 85 -4.97 -8.60 10.70
N ASP A 86 -4.48 -7.49 11.27
CA ASP A 86 -3.34 -7.50 12.21
C ASP A 86 -3.64 -8.21 13.54
N GLY A 87 -4.89 -8.39 13.92
CA GLY A 87 -5.25 -9.15 15.12
C GLY A 87 -5.06 -10.68 15.03
N ILE A 88 -4.77 -11.21 13.82
CA ILE A 88 -4.68 -12.65 13.56
C ILE A 88 -3.22 -13.02 13.25
N ASN A 89 -2.64 -13.90 14.07
CA ASN A 89 -1.27 -14.38 13.89
C ASN A 89 -1.04 -14.89 12.45
N LEU A 90 0.09 -14.52 11.86
CA LEU A 90 0.54 -14.88 10.53
C LEU A 90 -0.25 -14.27 9.38
N THR A 91 -1.52 -13.93 9.53
CA THR A 91 -2.38 -13.49 8.41
C THR A 91 -1.85 -12.23 7.75
N THR A 92 -1.59 -11.19 8.52
CA THR A 92 -1.05 -9.91 8.04
C THR A 92 0.31 -10.07 7.38
N SER A 93 1.20 -10.82 8.04
CA SER A 93 2.56 -11.03 7.55
C SER A 93 2.58 -11.80 6.22
N ILE A 94 1.79 -12.88 6.12
CA ILE A 94 1.68 -13.69 4.90
C ILE A 94 1.03 -12.87 3.78
N PHE A 95 -0.02 -12.10 4.09
CA PHE A 95 -0.69 -11.25 3.12
C PHE A 95 0.26 -10.21 2.53
N LEU A 96 0.95 -9.44 3.35
CA LEU A 96 1.92 -8.43 2.90
C LEU A 96 3.09 -9.07 2.14
N LEU A 97 3.61 -10.19 2.63
CA LEU A 97 4.70 -10.92 1.97
C LEU A 97 4.27 -11.43 0.59
N SER A 98 3.06 -11.99 0.47
CA SER A 98 2.53 -12.45 -0.81
C SER A 98 2.43 -11.33 -1.85
N LYS A 99 1.95 -10.16 -1.46
CA LYS A 99 1.89 -8.98 -2.34
C LYS A 99 3.29 -8.55 -2.82
N LEU A 100 4.25 -8.47 -1.90
CA LEU A 100 5.64 -8.12 -2.24
C LEU A 100 6.29 -9.16 -3.15
N LEU A 101 6.07 -10.45 -2.93
CA LEU A 101 6.60 -11.53 -3.77
C LEU A 101 5.99 -11.49 -5.17
N ILE A 102 4.67 -11.29 -5.29
CA ILE A 102 4.02 -11.14 -6.60
C ILE A 102 4.66 -10.00 -7.37
N VAL A 103 4.79 -8.82 -6.75
CA VAL A 103 5.41 -7.66 -7.41
C VAL A 103 6.87 -7.95 -7.78
N TYR A 104 7.64 -8.61 -6.89
CA TYR A 104 9.04 -8.95 -7.13
C TYR A 104 9.25 -9.87 -8.34
N PHE A 105 8.41 -10.91 -8.47
CA PHE A 105 8.53 -11.89 -9.56
C PHE A 105 7.90 -11.45 -10.87
N THR A 106 6.89 -10.58 -10.82
CA THR A 106 6.19 -10.11 -12.03
C THR A 106 7.03 -9.11 -12.84
N PHE A 107 7.91 -8.32 -12.17
CA PHE A 107 8.65 -7.23 -12.82
C PHE A 107 10.15 -7.48 -12.81
N GLU A 108 10.73 -7.78 -13.99
CA GLU A 108 12.14 -8.16 -14.10
C GLU A 108 13.12 -6.98 -14.23
N GLU A 109 12.69 -5.82 -14.70
CA GLU A 109 13.60 -4.85 -15.33
C GLU A 109 14.22 -3.77 -14.41
N MET A 110 13.87 -3.64 -13.13
CA MET A 110 14.41 -2.55 -12.29
C MET A 110 15.19 -3.04 -11.08
N ILE A 111 16.52 -3.13 -11.21
CA ILE A 111 17.45 -3.56 -10.15
C ILE A 111 17.25 -2.77 -8.85
N PHE A 112 17.15 -1.43 -8.93
CA PHE A 112 17.00 -0.58 -7.74
C PHE A 112 15.68 -0.81 -6.99
N GLN A 113 14.58 -0.96 -7.72
CA GLN A 113 13.26 -1.22 -7.09
C GLN A 113 13.19 -2.64 -6.50
N LYS A 114 13.84 -3.63 -7.15
CA LYS A 114 13.99 -4.97 -6.57
C LYS A 114 14.76 -4.97 -5.26
N GLN A 115 15.79 -4.15 -5.14
CA GLN A 115 16.54 -4.00 -3.88
C GLN A 115 15.66 -3.42 -2.77
N LEU A 116 14.83 -2.42 -3.06
CA LEU A 116 13.87 -1.88 -2.09
C LEU A 116 12.83 -2.91 -1.65
N ILE A 117 12.31 -3.71 -2.58
CA ILE A 117 11.36 -4.78 -2.27
C ILE A 117 12.03 -5.85 -1.39
N LEU A 118 13.25 -6.26 -1.73
CA LEU A 118 14.03 -7.20 -0.89
C LEU A 118 14.31 -6.65 0.50
N PHE A 119 14.60 -5.34 0.60
CA PHE A 119 14.79 -4.67 1.88
C PHE A 119 13.54 -4.72 2.77
N LEU A 120 12.35 -4.79 2.19
CA LEU A 120 11.09 -5.00 2.93
C LEU A 120 10.80 -6.48 3.21
N ILE A 121 11.09 -7.37 2.26
CA ILE A 121 10.83 -8.81 2.39
C ILE A 121 11.63 -9.41 3.56
N VAL A 122 12.92 -9.07 3.68
CA VAL A 122 13.79 -9.67 4.71
C VAL A 122 13.31 -9.38 6.15
N PRO A 123 13.04 -8.12 6.55
CA PRO A 123 12.47 -7.85 7.87
C PRO A 123 11.09 -8.48 8.08
N LEU A 124 10.27 -8.56 7.01
CA LEU A 124 8.94 -9.12 7.10
C LEU A 124 8.98 -10.64 7.33
N ILE A 125 9.94 -11.36 6.74
CA ILE A 125 10.18 -12.79 7.03
C ILE A 125 10.62 -12.98 8.49
N LEU A 126 11.52 -12.14 9.00
CA LEU A 126 11.92 -12.19 10.40
C LEU A 126 10.73 -11.89 11.32
N PHE A 127 9.94 -10.87 10.99
CA PHE A 127 8.72 -10.55 11.72
C PHE A 127 7.74 -11.73 11.73
N LEU A 128 7.53 -12.38 10.59
CA LEU A 128 6.66 -13.55 10.46
C LEU A 128 7.06 -14.68 11.43
N PHE A 129 8.35 -14.91 11.61
CA PHE A 129 8.84 -15.93 12.54
C PHE A 129 8.49 -15.63 14.01
N PHE A 130 8.54 -14.37 14.43
CA PHE A 130 8.16 -13.95 15.78
C PHE A 130 6.63 -13.84 15.95
N ASN A 131 5.94 -13.38 14.91
CA ASN A 131 4.49 -13.28 14.88
C ASN A 131 3.82 -14.66 14.91
N ALA A 132 4.42 -15.68 14.26
CA ALA A 132 3.98 -17.07 14.34
C ALA A 132 3.93 -17.61 15.79
N LYS A 133 4.79 -17.11 16.65
CA LYS A 133 4.86 -17.47 18.07
C LYS A 133 3.93 -16.61 18.95
N GLY A 134 3.13 -15.74 18.38
CA GLY A 134 2.26 -14.80 19.09
C GLY A 134 3.00 -13.79 19.97
N LYS A 135 4.30 -13.55 19.70
CA LYS A 135 5.15 -12.67 20.52
C LYS A 135 5.14 -11.21 20.09
N VAL A 136 4.83 -10.94 18.83
CA VAL A 136 4.91 -9.62 18.23
C VAL A 136 3.74 -9.40 17.29
N TYR A 137 3.13 -8.22 17.35
CA TYR A 137 2.13 -7.72 16.41
C TYR A 137 2.69 -6.49 15.73
N LEU A 138 2.21 -6.19 14.53
CA LEU A 138 2.68 -5.06 13.75
C LEU A 138 2.17 -3.73 14.31
N GLY A 139 0.96 -3.76 14.88
CA GLY A 139 0.22 -2.60 15.35
C GLY A 139 -0.29 -1.72 14.21
N THR A 140 -1.26 -0.86 14.49
CA THR A 140 -1.87 0.03 13.48
C THR A 140 -0.82 0.92 12.80
N GLY A 141 0.22 1.36 13.53
CA GLY A 141 1.30 2.16 12.96
C GLY A 141 2.11 1.42 11.90
N GLY A 142 2.47 0.17 12.17
CA GLY A 142 3.21 -0.67 11.24
C GLY A 142 2.40 -1.10 10.03
N THR A 143 1.14 -1.48 10.24
CA THR A 143 0.22 -1.88 9.15
C THR A 143 -0.04 -0.75 8.18
N CYS A 144 -0.33 0.46 8.67
CA CYS A 144 -0.56 1.63 7.84
C CYS A 144 0.66 1.99 6.97
N VAL A 145 1.85 2.03 7.57
CA VAL A 145 3.09 2.36 6.86
C VAL A 145 3.40 1.34 5.77
N LEU A 146 3.34 0.05 6.08
CA LEU A 146 3.64 -1.01 5.11
C LEU A 146 2.58 -1.08 4.00
N ALA A 147 1.29 -1.02 4.35
CA ALA A 147 0.22 -1.06 3.37
C ALA A 147 0.28 0.14 2.42
N PHE A 148 0.52 1.35 2.94
CA PHE A 148 0.71 2.54 2.12
C PHE A 148 1.90 2.38 1.18
N PHE A 149 3.06 1.95 1.68
CA PHE A 149 4.26 1.80 0.87
C PHE A 149 4.08 0.73 -0.23
N ILE A 150 3.46 -0.40 0.09
CA ILE A 150 3.15 -1.47 -0.88
C ILE A 150 2.18 -0.96 -1.94
N SER A 151 1.15 -0.19 -1.56
CA SER A 151 0.21 0.39 -2.52
C SER A 151 0.91 1.30 -3.53
N LEU A 152 1.87 2.12 -3.08
CA LEU A 152 2.64 2.99 -3.97
C LEU A 152 3.50 2.18 -4.96
N ILE A 153 4.12 1.08 -4.51
CA ILE A 153 4.88 0.19 -5.41
C ILE A 153 3.95 -0.40 -6.47
N ILE A 154 2.78 -0.88 -6.09
CA ILE A 154 1.80 -1.48 -7.01
C ILE A 154 1.34 -0.44 -8.03
N ILE A 155 1.00 0.78 -7.59
CA ILE A 155 0.53 1.86 -8.47
C ILE A 155 1.63 2.32 -9.42
N ASP A 156 2.86 2.50 -8.94
CA ASP A 156 3.99 2.85 -9.79
C ASP A 156 4.22 1.80 -10.88
N LYS A 157 4.12 0.52 -10.53
CA LYS A 157 4.21 -0.57 -11.50
C LYS A 157 3.05 -0.59 -12.49
N ALA A 158 1.83 -0.35 -12.02
CA ALA A 158 0.65 -0.29 -12.88
C ALA A 158 0.76 0.83 -13.92
N ASN A 159 1.25 1.99 -13.52
CA ASN A 159 1.44 3.13 -14.42
C ASN A 159 2.57 2.91 -15.44
N ASN A 160 3.67 2.27 -15.02
CA ASN A 160 4.82 2.03 -15.91
C ASN A 160 4.63 0.80 -16.84
N TYR A 161 3.81 -0.16 -16.44
CA TYR A 161 3.58 -1.41 -17.19
C TYR A 161 2.09 -1.70 -17.37
N PRO A 162 1.34 -0.83 -18.06
CA PRO A 162 -0.12 -0.96 -18.21
C PRO A 162 -0.55 -2.24 -18.93
N ASN A 163 0.32 -2.82 -19.76
CA ASN A 163 0.05 -4.06 -20.50
C ASN A 163 0.20 -5.32 -19.64
N LEU A 164 0.98 -5.27 -18.56
CA LEU A 164 1.20 -6.41 -17.65
C LEU A 164 0.18 -6.44 -16.51
N LEU A 165 -0.31 -5.28 -16.07
CA LEU A 165 -1.28 -5.15 -15.00
C LEU A 165 -2.61 -4.64 -15.56
N SER A 166 -3.56 -5.56 -15.75
CA SER A 166 -4.95 -5.17 -16.02
C SER A 166 -5.59 -4.55 -14.78
N ALA A 167 -6.70 -3.82 -14.98
CA ALA A 167 -7.48 -3.25 -13.89
C ALA A 167 -7.88 -4.30 -12.82
N THR A 168 -8.18 -5.53 -13.26
CA THR A 168 -8.49 -6.64 -12.37
C THR A 168 -7.30 -7.05 -11.49
N HIS A 169 -6.08 -7.05 -12.03
CA HIS A 169 -4.87 -7.33 -11.25
C HIS A 169 -4.57 -6.21 -10.24
N ILE A 170 -4.72 -4.94 -10.65
CA ILE A 170 -4.53 -3.79 -9.76
C ILE A 170 -5.53 -3.86 -8.59
N LEU A 171 -6.80 -4.10 -8.89
CA LEU A 171 -7.84 -4.25 -7.87
C LEU A 171 -7.55 -5.45 -6.96
N ALA A 172 -7.20 -6.61 -7.51
CA ALA A 172 -6.86 -7.79 -6.69
C ALA A 172 -5.61 -7.59 -5.82
N LEU A 173 -4.70 -6.71 -6.21
CA LEU A 173 -3.51 -6.39 -5.42
C LEU A 173 -3.77 -5.31 -4.37
N LEU A 174 -4.72 -4.38 -4.61
CA LEU A 174 -5.02 -3.25 -3.72
C LEU A 174 -6.28 -3.47 -2.86
N LEU A 175 -7.18 -4.36 -3.26
CA LEU A 175 -8.37 -4.76 -2.51
C LEU A 175 -8.27 -6.20 -2.03
#